data_e14bc7f8e59c76b37f564c61c3ecce4a
#
_entry.id   e14bc7f8e59c76b37f564c61c3ecce4a
#
_cell.length_a   1.000
_cell.length_b   1.000
_cell.length_c   1.000
_cell.angle_alpha   90.00
_cell.angle_beta   90.00
_cell.angle_gamma   90.00
#
_symmetry.space_group_name_H-M   'P 1'
#
loop_
_entity.id
_entity.type
_entity.pdbx_description
1 polymer ?
#
loop_
_entity_poly.entity_id
_entity_poly.type
_entity_poly.pdbx_seq_one_letter_code
_entity_poly.pdbx_strand_id
1 'polypeptide(L)'
;MGKKYYQDGEETYEETLLSGIVTGMIPDNPWHSNHKNIDFFYVKGILDLLFRKLRLEVKYEAVENPPKELHPNRVAKIVLNQKTIGFIGELHPKYVKKQDIDESYVFELFLDTMLSEEKPIISFTPISKVPSVERDLALVMNLNQNMGEIIEAIKKSDKMISNVKIFYVYIGE
;
A
#
# COMPACT_ATOMS: atom_id res chain seq x y z
N MET A 1 -14.00 12.08 -1.83
CA MET A 1 -14.96 11.09 -1.28
C MET A 1 -16.24 11.19 -2.08
N GLY A 2 -16.82 10.06 -2.48
CA GLY A 2 -18.00 10.00 -3.33
C GLY A 2 -18.75 8.69 -3.13
N LYS A 3 -19.84 8.55 -3.86
CA LYS A 3 -20.65 7.33 -3.85
C LYS A 3 -20.62 6.68 -5.21
N LYS A 4 -20.51 5.37 -5.23
CA LYS A 4 -20.61 4.52 -6.40
C LYS A 4 -21.92 3.75 -6.31
N TYR A 5 -22.66 3.74 -7.39
CA TYR A 5 -23.88 2.98 -7.53
C TYR A 5 -23.67 1.88 -8.56
N TYR A 6 -24.05 0.68 -8.23
CA TYR A 6 -24.01 -0.43 -9.17
C TYR A 6 -25.22 -1.36 -8.97
N GLN A 7 -25.54 -2.09 -10.00
CA GLN A 7 -26.66 -3.02 -10.01
C GLN A 7 -26.12 -4.45 -10.12
N ASP A 8 -26.61 -5.32 -9.25
CA ASP A 8 -26.37 -6.76 -9.32
C ASP A 8 -27.72 -7.47 -9.34
N GLY A 9 -28.08 -8.02 -10.49
CA GLY A 9 -29.44 -8.52 -10.74
C GLY A 9 -30.48 -7.39 -10.70
N GLU A 10 -31.48 -7.53 -9.84
CA GLU A 10 -32.55 -6.54 -9.63
C GLU A 10 -32.25 -5.56 -8.48
N GLU A 11 -31.18 -5.82 -7.71
CA GLU A 11 -30.81 -4.99 -6.55
C GLU A 11 -29.83 -3.91 -6.94
N THR A 12 -30.04 -2.71 -6.38
CA THR A 12 -29.12 -1.56 -6.53
C THR A 12 -28.34 -1.39 -5.25
N TYR A 13 -27.02 -1.31 -5.39
CA TYR A 13 -26.08 -1.14 -4.29
C TYR A 13 -25.46 0.24 -4.35
N GLU A 14 -25.22 0.80 -3.18
CA GLU A 14 -24.49 2.05 -2.97
C GLU A 14 -23.27 1.74 -2.13
N GLU A 15 -22.11 2.26 -2.55
CA GLU A 15 -20.85 2.11 -1.83
C GLU A 15 -20.16 3.46 -1.70
N THR A 16 -19.71 3.78 -0.49
CA THR A 16 -18.96 5.01 -0.23
C THR A 16 -17.48 4.80 -0.50
N LEU A 17 -16.90 5.65 -1.34
CA LEU A 17 -15.50 5.55 -1.77
C LEU A 17 -14.69 6.78 -1.34
N LEU A 18 -13.43 6.53 -0.98
CA LEU A 18 -12.39 7.54 -0.91
C LEU A 18 -11.38 7.27 -2.02
N SER A 19 -11.35 8.16 -3.02
CA SER A 19 -10.43 8.03 -4.13
C SER A 19 -9.50 9.23 -4.19
N GLY A 20 -8.31 9.04 -4.72
CA GLY A 20 -7.34 10.10 -4.94
C GLY A 20 -6.41 9.78 -6.09
N ILE A 21 -5.87 10.84 -6.68
CA ILE A 21 -4.83 10.80 -7.70
C ILE A 21 -3.65 11.64 -7.23
N VAL A 22 -2.45 11.14 -7.46
CA VAL A 22 -1.21 11.82 -7.12
C VAL A 22 -0.31 11.81 -8.36
N THR A 23 0.19 12.97 -8.74
CA THR A 23 1.01 13.15 -9.95
C THR A 23 2.11 14.18 -9.69
N GLY A 24 3.13 14.21 -10.56
CA GLY A 24 4.19 15.20 -10.54
C GLY A 24 5.41 14.78 -9.73
N MET A 25 6.06 15.74 -9.10
CA MET A 25 7.30 15.55 -8.36
C MET A 25 7.08 15.74 -6.85
N ILE A 26 7.83 14.98 -6.07
CA ILE A 26 7.88 15.19 -4.61
C ILE A 26 8.48 16.57 -4.39
N PRO A 27 7.79 17.48 -3.67
CA PRO A 27 8.37 18.77 -3.33
C PRO A 27 9.60 18.53 -2.46
N ASP A 28 10.75 18.66 -3.07
CA ASP A 28 12.00 18.55 -2.35
C ASP A 28 12.25 19.85 -1.55
N ASN A 29 13.01 19.73 -0.49
CA ASN A 29 13.48 20.90 0.25
C ASN A 29 14.15 21.85 -0.76
N PRO A 30 13.79 23.15 -0.83
CA PRO A 30 14.31 24.08 -1.83
C PRO A 30 15.85 24.18 -1.86
N TRP A 31 16.52 23.59 -0.87
CA TRP A 31 17.97 23.51 -0.76
C TRP A 31 18.60 22.27 -1.41
N HIS A 32 17.82 21.30 -1.90
CA HIS A 32 18.29 20.09 -2.57
C HIS A 32 17.80 20.05 -4.02
N SER A 33 18.73 19.90 -4.95
CA SER A 33 18.44 19.88 -6.40
C SER A 33 17.94 18.54 -6.97
N ASN A 34 17.72 17.53 -6.14
CA ASN A 34 17.28 16.21 -6.57
C ASN A 34 15.75 16.14 -6.58
N HIS A 35 15.14 16.50 -7.68
CA HIS A 35 13.72 16.27 -7.92
C HIS A 35 13.48 14.77 -8.13
N LYS A 36 12.70 14.16 -7.22
CA LYS A 36 12.28 12.77 -7.35
C LYS A 36 10.82 12.72 -7.81
N ASN A 37 10.56 11.99 -8.88
CA ASN A 37 9.18 11.76 -9.33
C ASN A 37 8.41 10.96 -8.27
N ILE A 38 7.11 11.22 -8.19
CA ILE A 38 6.19 10.42 -7.40
C ILE A 38 6.17 9.01 -7.99
N ASP A 39 6.23 8.01 -7.14
CA ASP A 39 6.18 6.61 -7.49
C ASP A 39 5.10 5.86 -6.68
N PHE A 40 4.90 4.59 -7.01
CA PHE A 40 3.98 3.71 -6.30
C PHE A 40 4.23 3.70 -4.78
N PHE A 41 5.49 3.64 -4.38
CA PHE A 41 5.86 3.54 -2.97
C PHE A 41 5.61 4.82 -2.19
N TYR A 42 5.69 5.97 -2.86
CA TYR A 42 5.33 7.25 -2.25
C TYR A 42 3.83 7.29 -1.90
N VAL A 43 2.96 6.91 -2.83
CA VAL A 43 1.51 6.89 -2.59
C VAL A 43 1.13 5.80 -1.59
N LYS A 44 1.78 4.64 -1.68
CA LYS A 44 1.66 3.58 -0.67
C LYS A 44 2.01 4.11 0.73
N GLY A 45 3.09 4.88 0.87
CA GLY A 45 3.49 5.47 2.14
C GLY A 45 2.45 6.44 2.72
N ILE A 46 1.75 7.21 1.86
CA ILE A 46 0.63 8.06 2.28
C ILE A 46 -0.51 7.20 2.84
N LEU A 47 -0.87 6.12 2.15
CA LEU A 47 -1.91 5.20 2.60
C LEU A 47 -1.51 4.45 3.87
N ASP A 48 -0.26 4.01 3.98
CA ASP A 48 0.27 3.38 5.20
C ASP A 48 0.17 4.32 6.41
N LEU A 49 0.42 5.62 6.20
CA LEU A 49 0.24 6.62 7.25
C LEU A 49 -1.24 6.77 7.67
N LEU A 50 -2.16 6.76 6.69
CA LEU A 50 -3.61 6.78 6.94
C LEU A 50 -4.03 5.55 7.75
N PHE A 51 -3.69 4.34 7.29
CA PHE A 51 -4.05 3.10 7.96
C PHE A 51 -3.47 3.01 9.36
N ARG A 52 -2.22 3.42 9.54
CA ARG A 52 -1.59 3.50 10.87
C ARG A 52 -2.33 4.44 11.82
N LYS A 53 -2.79 5.61 11.33
CA LYS A 53 -3.61 6.53 12.13
C LYS A 53 -4.97 5.94 12.48
N LEU A 54 -5.55 5.15 11.59
CA LEU A 54 -6.79 4.43 11.81
C LEU A 54 -6.59 3.11 12.59
N ARG A 55 -5.34 2.71 12.84
CA ARG A 55 -4.95 1.44 13.49
C ARG A 55 -5.44 0.22 12.72
N LEU A 56 -5.35 0.27 11.42
CA LEU A 56 -5.68 -0.81 10.52
C LEU A 56 -4.39 -1.46 10.03
N GLU A 57 -4.27 -2.77 10.18
CA GLU A 57 -3.16 -3.55 9.66
C GLU A 57 -3.55 -4.13 8.31
N VAL A 58 -3.11 -3.49 7.25
CA VAL A 58 -3.41 -3.88 5.87
C VAL A 58 -2.26 -4.61 5.22
N LYS A 59 -2.60 -5.44 4.22
CA LYS A 59 -1.66 -6.08 3.31
C LYS A 59 -1.89 -5.56 1.89
N TYR A 60 -0.80 -5.56 1.11
CA TYR A 60 -0.87 -5.26 -0.31
C TYR A 60 -0.59 -6.55 -1.08
N GLU A 61 -1.51 -6.94 -1.93
CA GLU A 61 -1.43 -8.17 -2.70
C GLU A 61 -1.51 -7.88 -4.19
N ALA A 62 -0.82 -8.69 -4.99
CA ALA A 62 -0.89 -8.59 -6.45
C ALA A 62 -2.33 -8.83 -6.95
N VAL A 63 -2.67 -8.21 -8.07
CA VAL A 63 -3.97 -8.34 -8.72
C VAL A 63 -3.80 -9.10 -10.03
N GLU A 64 -4.47 -10.24 -10.17
CA GLU A 64 -4.41 -11.03 -11.41
C GLU A 64 -5.14 -10.36 -12.57
N ASN A 65 -6.29 -9.74 -12.29
CA ASN A 65 -7.12 -9.06 -13.28
C ASN A 65 -7.34 -7.60 -12.84
N PRO A 66 -6.38 -6.71 -13.10
CA PRO A 66 -6.49 -5.31 -12.71
C PRO A 66 -7.59 -4.57 -13.48
N PRO A 67 -8.18 -3.52 -12.89
CA PRO A 67 -9.05 -2.61 -13.61
C PRO A 67 -8.36 -2.08 -14.89
N LYS A 68 -9.12 -1.95 -15.98
CA LYS A 68 -8.59 -1.53 -17.29
C LYS A 68 -7.95 -0.14 -17.29
N GLU A 69 -8.31 0.65 -16.31
CA GLU A 69 -7.81 2.01 -16.08
C GLU A 69 -6.41 2.02 -15.45
N LEU A 70 -5.99 0.90 -14.84
CA LEU A 70 -4.71 0.77 -14.17
C LEU A 70 -3.68 0.01 -14.99
N HIS A 71 -2.42 0.25 -14.69
CA HIS A 71 -1.31 -0.44 -15.33
C HIS A 71 -1.32 -1.94 -14.94
N PRO A 72 -1.23 -2.88 -15.89
CA PRO A 72 -1.45 -4.31 -15.63
C PRO A 72 -0.50 -4.92 -14.59
N ASN A 73 0.71 -4.38 -14.46
CA ASN A 73 1.74 -4.93 -13.57
C ASN A 73 2.13 -3.98 -12.42
N ARG A 74 1.47 -2.81 -12.29
CA ARG A 74 1.80 -1.81 -11.26
C ARG A 74 0.55 -1.43 -10.48
N VAL A 75 -0.11 -2.45 -9.95
CA VAL A 75 -1.34 -2.33 -9.16
C VAL A 75 -1.32 -3.34 -8.03
N ALA A 76 -1.85 -2.95 -6.88
CA ALA A 76 -2.06 -3.83 -5.75
C ALA A 76 -3.48 -3.64 -5.18
N LYS A 77 -4.08 -4.72 -4.74
CA LYS A 77 -5.25 -4.66 -3.88
C LYS A 77 -4.83 -4.46 -2.43
N ILE A 78 -5.63 -3.74 -1.68
CA ILE A 78 -5.43 -3.47 -0.27
C ILE A 78 -6.38 -4.37 0.50
N VAL A 79 -5.82 -5.20 1.37
CA VAL A 79 -6.57 -6.25 2.09
C VAL A 79 -6.50 -6.00 3.58
N LEU A 80 -7.65 -6.03 4.23
CA LEU A 80 -7.83 -5.95 5.68
C LEU A 80 -8.66 -7.15 6.12
N ASN A 81 -8.16 -7.96 7.06
CA ASN A 81 -8.86 -9.15 7.56
C ASN A 81 -9.41 -10.07 6.45
N GLN A 82 -8.61 -10.32 5.40
CA GLN A 82 -8.96 -11.12 4.22
C GLN A 82 -10.02 -10.48 3.28
N LYS A 83 -10.49 -9.28 3.57
CA LYS A 83 -11.40 -8.52 2.71
C LYS A 83 -10.63 -7.46 1.92
N THR A 84 -10.93 -7.34 0.64
CA THR A 84 -10.40 -6.24 -0.17
C THR A 84 -11.10 -4.95 0.23
N ILE A 85 -10.32 -3.97 0.70
CA ILE A 85 -10.82 -2.65 1.10
C ILE A 85 -10.43 -1.55 0.11
N GLY A 86 -9.79 -1.91 -1.00
CA GLY A 86 -9.42 -0.94 -2.03
C GLY A 86 -8.31 -1.40 -2.94
N PHE A 87 -7.88 -0.47 -3.79
CA PHE A 87 -6.79 -0.64 -4.75
C PHE A 87 -5.88 0.58 -4.76
N ILE A 88 -4.63 0.35 -5.11
CA ILE A 88 -3.63 1.36 -5.42
C ILE A 88 -2.90 0.94 -6.69
N GLY A 89 -2.65 1.85 -7.61
CA GLY A 89 -1.92 1.52 -8.83
C GLY A 89 -1.53 2.74 -9.65
N GLU A 90 -0.66 2.50 -10.62
CA GLU A 90 -0.34 3.46 -11.67
C GLU A 90 -1.50 3.53 -12.67
N LEU A 91 -1.84 4.74 -13.08
CA LEU A 91 -2.82 4.93 -14.14
C LEU A 91 -2.27 4.38 -15.46
N HIS A 92 -3.10 3.66 -16.22
CA HIS A 92 -2.66 3.02 -17.45
C HIS A 92 -2.12 4.06 -18.44
N PRO A 93 -0.94 3.88 -19.07
CA PRO A 93 -0.30 4.85 -19.95
C PRO A 93 -1.19 5.36 -21.10
N LYS A 94 -2.14 4.54 -21.54
CA LYS A 94 -3.13 4.94 -22.55
C LYS A 94 -4.02 6.10 -22.08
N TYR A 95 -4.41 6.11 -20.81
CA TYR A 95 -5.24 7.20 -20.25
C TYR A 95 -4.39 8.42 -19.95
N VAL A 96 -3.20 8.24 -19.42
CA VAL A 96 -2.20 9.30 -19.21
C VAL A 96 -1.99 10.08 -20.51
N LYS A 97 -1.69 9.37 -21.59
CA LYS A 97 -1.49 9.98 -22.93
C LYS A 97 -2.76 10.62 -23.49
N LYS A 98 -3.94 10.01 -23.29
CA LYS A 98 -5.21 10.53 -23.81
C LYS A 98 -5.62 11.83 -23.11
N GLN A 99 -5.31 11.97 -21.82
CA GLN A 99 -5.68 13.11 -21.00
C GLN A 99 -4.58 14.18 -20.92
N ASP A 100 -3.43 13.94 -21.58
CA ASP A 100 -2.26 14.83 -21.58
C ASP A 100 -1.82 15.20 -20.15
N ILE A 101 -1.69 14.19 -19.30
CA ILE A 101 -1.24 14.32 -17.90
C ILE A 101 0.06 13.57 -17.70
N ASP A 102 0.79 13.90 -16.64
CA ASP A 102 1.99 13.18 -16.23
C ASP A 102 1.66 11.78 -15.68
N GLU A 103 2.68 10.94 -15.53
CA GLU A 103 2.58 9.66 -14.83
C GLU A 103 1.91 9.86 -13.48
N SER A 104 0.84 9.12 -13.25
CA SER A 104 -0.06 9.34 -12.13
C SER A 104 -0.37 8.04 -11.42
N TYR A 105 -0.47 8.12 -10.11
CA TYR A 105 -0.84 7.01 -9.24
C TYR A 105 -2.19 7.31 -8.61
N VAL A 106 -3.06 6.31 -8.59
CA VAL A 106 -4.41 6.44 -8.08
C VAL A 106 -4.66 5.42 -6.98
N PHE A 107 -5.54 5.76 -6.08
CA PHE A 107 -6.08 4.81 -5.11
C PHE A 107 -7.58 4.97 -4.97
N GLU A 108 -8.24 3.89 -4.60
CA GLU A 108 -9.65 3.84 -4.26
C GLU A 108 -9.83 2.97 -3.02
N LEU A 109 -10.48 3.48 -1.99
CA LEU A 109 -10.78 2.79 -0.75
C LEU A 109 -12.27 2.65 -0.56
N PHE A 110 -12.74 1.45 -0.24
CA PHE A 110 -14.12 1.09 0.06
C PHE A 110 -14.40 1.39 1.53
N LEU A 111 -14.92 2.62 1.79
CA LEU A 111 -15.04 3.12 3.15
C LEU A 111 -16.00 2.30 4.00
N ASP A 112 -17.12 1.87 3.44
CA ASP A 112 -18.12 1.10 4.19
C ASP A 112 -17.52 -0.23 4.67
N THR A 113 -16.82 -0.95 3.78
CA THR A 113 -16.11 -2.19 4.12
C THR A 113 -14.99 -1.93 5.12
N MET A 114 -14.18 -0.90 4.91
CA MET A 114 -13.06 -0.56 5.78
C MET A 114 -13.50 -0.15 7.20
N LEU A 115 -14.59 0.61 7.31
CA LEU A 115 -15.09 1.11 8.60
C LEU A 115 -15.91 0.09 9.37
N SER A 116 -16.46 -0.92 8.69
CA SER A 116 -17.17 -2.04 9.34
C SER A 116 -16.25 -3.03 10.04
N GLU A 117 -14.95 -3.01 9.73
CA GLU A 117 -13.99 -3.91 10.34
C GLU A 117 -13.66 -3.52 11.79
N GLU A 118 -13.52 -4.53 12.62
CA GLU A 118 -13.15 -4.34 14.03
C GLU A 118 -11.76 -3.72 14.15
N LYS A 119 -11.64 -2.69 14.98
CA LYS A 119 -10.36 -2.06 15.29
C LYS A 119 -9.72 -2.72 16.50
N PRO A 120 -8.39 -2.92 16.49
CA PRO A 120 -7.70 -3.47 17.63
C PRO A 120 -7.89 -2.57 18.86
N ILE A 121 -8.19 -3.21 20.00
CA ILE A 121 -8.32 -2.51 21.29
C ILE A 121 -6.94 -1.99 21.68
N ILE A 122 -6.90 -0.74 22.13
CA ILE A 122 -5.66 -0.15 22.63
C ILE A 122 -5.29 -0.86 23.93
N SER A 123 -4.16 -1.54 23.93
CA SER A 123 -3.56 -2.11 25.12
C SER A 123 -2.24 -1.42 25.45
N PHE A 124 -2.01 -1.17 26.73
CA PHE A 124 -0.72 -0.67 27.17
C PHE A 124 0.31 -1.79 27.14
N THR A 125 1.39 -1.55 26.41
CA THR A 125 2.56 -2.45 26.43
C THR A 125 3.68 -1.74 27.21
N PRO A 126 4.20 -2.31 28.30
CA PRO A 126 5.30 -1.72 29.04
C PRO A 126 6.53 -1.53 28.14
N ILE A 127 7.20 -0.40 28.32
CA ILE A 127 8.47 -0.15 27.64
C ILE A 127 9.50 -1.16 28.09
N SER A 128 10.22 -1.79 27.16
CA SER A 128 11.31 -2.70 27.48
C SER A 128 12.39 -1.98 28.31
N LYS A 129 12.81 -2.61 29.39
CA LYS A 129 13.91 -2.10 30.23
C LYS A 129 15.30 -2.46 29.69
N VAL A 130 15.36 -3.29 28.68
CA VAL A 130 16.61 -3.69 28.01
C VAL A 130 16.71 -3.03 26.63
N PRO A 131 17.94 -2.62 26.20
CA PRO A 131 18.11 -2.05 24.88
C PRO A 131 17.79 -3.07 23.80
N SER A 132 17.33 -2.60 22.64
CA SER A 132 17.15 -3.43 21.45
C SER A 132 18.51 -3.77 20.85
N VAL A 133 18.58 -4.94 20.23
CA VAL A 133 19.75 -5.38 19.45
C VAL A 133 19.36 -5.39 17.98
N GLU A 134 20.17 -4.73 17.14
CA GLU A 134 20.00 -4.75 15.69
C GLU A 134 20.87 -5.84 15.07
N ARG A 135 20.35 -6.51 14.06
CA ARG A 135 21.03 -7.54 13.28
C ARG A 135 20.71 -7.39 11.81
N ASP A 136 21.73 -7.41 10.98
CA ASP A 136 21.58 -7.43 9.53
C ASP A 136 21.49 -8.88 9.05
N LEU A 137 20.58 -9.13 8.13
CA LEU A 137 20.37 -10.43 7.51
C LEU A 137 20.44 -10.26 5.99
N ALA A 138 21.37 -10.97 5.35
CA ALA A 138 21.47 -11.03 3.90
C ALA A 138 20.72 -12.27 3.41
N LEU A 139 19.79 -12.07 2.48
CA LEU A 139 18.97 -13.12 1.88
C LEU A 139 19.17 -13.16 0.37
N VAL A 140 19.30 -14.35 -0.18
CA VAL A 140 19.25 -14.58 -1.63
C VAL A 140 17.88 -15.16 -1.96
N MET A 141 17.20 -14.54 -2.93
CA MET A 141 15.82 -14.89 -3.24
C MET A 141 15.52 -14.75 -4.73
N ASN A 142 14.46 -15.38 -5.19
CA ASN A 142 13.99 -15.23 -6.57
C ASN A 142 13.33 -13.85 -6.77
N LEU A 143 13.48 -13.26 -7.94
CA LEU A 143 12.90 -11.96 -8.29
C LEU A 143 11.36 -11.91 -8.16
N ASN A 144 10.70 -13.03 -8.34
CA ASN A 144 9.23 -13.13 -8.27
C ASN A 144 8.71 -13.33 -6.84
N GLN A 145 9.59 -13.41 -5.85
CA GLN A 145 9.19 -13.67 -4.48
C GLN A 145 8.71 -12.39 -3.79
N ASN A 146 7.56 -12.48 -3.14
CA ASN A 146 6.97 -11.33 -2.45
C ASN A 146 7.73 -11.02 -1.14
N MET A 147 8.34 -9.85 -1.07
CA MET A 147 9.10 -9.42 0.10
C MET A 147 8.23 -9.26 1.36
N GLY A 148 6.95 -8.96 1.20
CA GLY A 148 6.00 -8.89 2.32
C GLY A 148 5.85 -10.21 3.06
N GLU A 149 5.82 -11.33 2.32
CA GLU A 149 5.74 -12.69 2.92
C GLU A 149 6.98 -13.03 3.72
N ILE A 150 8.16 -12.63 3.23
CA ILE A 150 9.43 -12.84 3.93
C ILE A 150 9.47 -12.03 5.22
N ILE A 151 9.08 -10.76 5.18
CA ILE A 151 9.00 -9.91 6.38
C ILE A 151 8.04 -10.52 7.41
N GLU A 152 6.89 -11.03 6.97
CA GLU A 152 5.95 -11.71 7.85
C GLU A 152 6.53 -13.00 8.44
N ALA A 153 7.21 -13.81 7.63
CA ALA A 153 7.85 -15.03 8.09
C ALA A 153 8.91 -14.74 9.16
N ILE A 154 9.74 -13.72 8.94
CA ILE A 154 10.74 -13.28 9.92
C ILE A 154 10.05 -12.83 11.21
N LYS A 155 9.06 -11.95 11.13
CA LYS A 155 8.34 -11.46 12.32
C LYS A 155 7.63 -12.57 13.09
N LYS A 156 7.14 -13.60 12.41
CA LYS A 156 6.46 -14.75 13.04
C LYS A 156 7.44 -15.75 13.65
N SER A 157 8.71 -15.73 13.24
CA SER A 157 9.71 -16.70 13.74
C SER A 157 10.01 -16.52 15.22
N ASP A 158 9.98 -15.30 15.73
CA ASP A 158 10.18 -15.02 17.16
C ASP A 158 9.43 -13.76 17.60
N LYS A 159 8.77 -13.82 18.77
CA LYS A 159 8.04 -12.70 19.38
C LYS A 159 8.95 -11.55 19.81
N MET A 160 10.24 -11.78 19.96
CA MET A 160 11.22 -10.75 20.30
C MET A 160 11.58 -9.86 19.12
N ILE A 161 11.25 -10.24 17.90
CA ILE A 161 11.48 -9.44 16.71
C ILE A 161 10.44 -8.33 16.64
N SER A 162 10.84 -7.13 17.02
CA SER A 162 9.96 -5.96 17.08
C SER A 162 9.82 -5.24 15.74
N ASN A 163 10.87 -5.23 14.93
CA ASN A 163 10.87 -4.53 13.63
C ASN A 163 11.73 -5.28 12.60
N VAL A 164 11.29 -5.23 11.34
CA VAL A 164 12.04 -5.72 10.18
C VAL A 164 12.00 -4.63 9.13
N LYS A 165 13.17 -4.17 8.67
CA LYS A 165 13.30 -3.10 7.68
C LYS A 165 14.20 -3.56 6.54
N ILE A 166 13.73 -3.41 5.30
CA ILE A 166 14.59 -3.54 4.12
C ILE A 166 15.38 -2.24 3.98
N PHE A 167 16.69 -2.33 3.90
CA PHE A 167 17.55 -1.16 3.75
C PHE A 167 18.40 -1.21 2.49
N TYR A 168 18.56 -2.39 1.89
CA TYR A 168 19.31 -2.56 0.65
C TYR A 168 18.74 -3.70 -0.18
N VAL A 169 18.64 -3.48 -1.49
CA VAL A 169 18.27 -4.50 -2.49
C VAL A 169 19.29 -4.45 -3.60
N TYR A 170 19.97 -5.57 -3.85
CA TYR A 170 20.87 -5.73 -4.98
C TYR A 170 20.25 -6.71 -5.97
N ILE A 171 20.13 -6.27 -7.21
CA ILE A 171 19.72 -7.12 -8.32
C ILE A 171 20.98 -7.31 -9.16
N GLY A 172 21.51 -8.54 -9.19
CA GLY A 172 22.67 -8.90 -10.00
C GLY A 172 22.41 -8.68 -11.49
N GLU A 173 23.48 -8.46 -12.26
CA GLU A 173 23.44 -8.38 -13.71
C GLU A 173 23.10 -9.74 -14.30
#